data_14eb916125d04ee2733378400eba5cdb
#
_entry.id   14eb916125d04ee2733378400eba5cdb
#
_cell.length_a   1.000
_cell.length_b   1.000
_cell.length_c   1.000
_cell.angle_alpha   90.00
_cell.angle_beta   90.00
_cell.angle_gamma   90.00
#
_symmetry.space_group_name_H-M   'P 1'
#
loop_
_entity.id
_entity.type
_entity.pdbx_description
1 polymer ?
#
loop_
_entity_poly.entity_id
_entity_poly.type
_entity_poly.pdbx_seq_one_letter_code
_entity_poly.pdbx_strand_id
1 'polypeptide(L)'
;KVLETGKNLMLTVVQIQSAMDFFTMVSKKRDDFYDFAEDYEPIKAFFAGEQLTIFTRALDMLAIYDDSKTYIVNAELEDIVAQMRSIVGQEKPYANIPRLPELREKFMSCYVKILQQESAPVLDSIDQARSRVLEVLSTKEYNEQKRDSYFTLFREIRDGAEHCNNVSSLRSFADKADALKLRLLNEMDALDNKLAQQRAAEEARRKAEEAKRSGTSTDEVEVAPAPVKIRKTKNVSIKMMTGTSSWRLESKADIDKYIAGLRETLEAQLTEDTIVNVEF
;
A
#
# COMPACT_ATOMS: atom_id res chain seq x y z
N LYS A 1 20.00 -28.69 20.69
CA LYS A 1 20.63 -30.00 20.74
C LYS A 1 22.15 -29.90 20.76
N VAL A 2 22.81 -29.33 19.72
CA VAL A 2 24.30 -29.28 19.62
C VAL A 2 24.92 -28.55 20.82
N LEU A 3 24.38 -27.38 21.26
CA LEU A 3 24.84 -26.68 22.45
C LEU A 3 24.69 -27.47 23.74
N GLU A 4 23.66 -28.26 23.86
CA GLU A 4 23.43 -29.17 25.00
C GLU A 4 24.48 -30.30 25.04
N THR A 5 24.75 -30.90 23.88
CA THR A 5 25.81 -31.88 23.72
C THR A 5 27.18 -31.30 24.12
N GLY A 6 27.50 -30.07 23.61
CA GLY A 6 28.73 -29.39 23.97
C GLY A 6 28.85 -29.09 25.45
N LYS A 7 27.77 -28.66 26.11
CA LYS A 7 27.74 -28.45 27.56
C LYS A 7 28.03 -29.74 28.33
N ASN A 8 27.43 -30.82 27.92
CA ASN A 8 27.66 -32.14 28.58
C ASN A 8 29.09 -32.63 28.41
N LEU A 9 29.68 -32.43 27.20
CA LEU A 9 31.10 -32.77 26.98
C LEU A 9 32.02 -31.88 27.81
N MET A 10 31.76 -30.57 27.93
CA MET A 10 32.51 -29.63 28.77
C MET A 10 32.45 -30.03 30.26
N LEU A 11 31.29 -30.47 30.76
CA LEU A 11 31.17 -30.96 32.12
C LEU A 11 32.05 -32.21 32.37
N THR A 12 32.19 -33.08 31.39
CA THR A 12 33.12 -34.23 31.47
C THR A 12 34.57 -33.79 31.55
N VAL A 13 34.96 -32.73 30.82
CA VAL A 13 36.32 -32.15 30.87
C VAL A 13 36.60 -31.53 32.24
N VAL A 14 35.66 -30.81 32.81
CA VAL A 14 35.80 -30.13 34.11
C VAL A 14 35.98 -31.13 35.27
N GLN A 15 35.49 -32.35 35.10
CA GLN A 15 35.62 -33.42 36.13
C GLN A 15 36.98 -34.13 36.14
N ILE A 16 37.91 -33.83 35.22
CA ILE A 16 39.24 -34.44 35.17
C ILE A 16 40.09 -33.90 36.32
N GLN A 17 40.54 -34.81 37.16
CA GLN A 17 41.41 -34.50 38.32
C GLN A 17 42.82 -35.04 38.18
N SER A 18 43.04 -36.00 37.28
CA SER A 18 44.35 -36.63 37.08
C SER A 18 44.64 -36.91 35.60
N ALA A 19 45.92 -37.12 35.26
CA ALA A 19 46.34 -37.52 33.93
C ALA A 19 45.68 -38.84 33.48
N MET A 20 45.44 -39.80 34.40
CA MET A 20 44.77 -41.06 34.11
C MET A 20 43.31 -40.85 33.74
N ASP A 21 42.59 -39.91 34.42
CA ASP A 21 41.21 -39.55 34.09
C ASP A 21 41.14 -38.93 32.70
N PHE A 22 42.14 -38.06 32.37
CA PHE A 22 42.22 -37.47 31.01
C PHE A 22 42.37 -38.56 29.94
N PHE A 23 43.33 -39.50 30.06
CA PHE A 23 43.52 -40.57 29.09
C PHE A 23 42.29 -41.48 28.99
N THR A 24 41.66 -41.76 30.12
CA THR A 24 40.43 -42.56 30.15
C THR A 24 39.26 -41.86 29.45
N MET A 25 39.09 -40.58 29.71
CA MET A 25 38.08 -39.75 29.08
C MET A 25 38.29 -39.65 27.56
N VAL A 26 39.52 -39.29 27.14
CA VAL A 26 39.86 -39.23 25.69
C VAL A 26 39.61 -40.55 25.01
N SER A 27 40.01 -41.66 25.61
CA SER A 27 39.77 -43.00 25.00
C SER A 27 38.29 -43.32 24.84
N LYS A 28 37.44 -42.93 25.81
CA LYS A 28 36.01 -43.25 25.81
C LYS A 28 35.14 -42.27 25.04
N LYS A 29 35.57 -41.00 24.96
CA LYS A 29 34.76 -39.89 24.47
C LYS A 29 35.33 -39.22 23.23
N ARG A 30 36.40 -39.73 22.65
CA ARG A 30 37.07 -39.16 21.48
C ARG A 30 36.08 -38.91 20.33
N ASP A 31 35.31 -39.91 20.01
CA ASP A 31 34.40 -39.86 18.86
C ASP A 31 33.24 -38.87 19.15
N ASP A 32 32.72 -38.79 20.39
CA ASP A 32 31.74 -37.81 20.81
C ASP A 32 32.26 -36.37 20.63
N PHE A 33 33.56 -36.09 20.87
CA PHE A 33 34.18 -34.80 20.66
C PHE A 33 34.37 -34.48 19.18
N TYR A 34 34.73 -35.43 18.34
CA TYR A 34 34.83 -35.24 16.90
C TYR A 34 33.45 -34.97 16.28
N ASP A 35 32.45 -35.75 16.61
CA ASP A 35 31.07 -35.54 16.15
C ASP A 35 30.53 -34.17 16.59
N PHE A 36 30.82 -33.77 17.83
CA PHE A 36 30.46 -32.44 18.29
C PHE A 36 31.17 -31.34 17.51
N ALA A 37 32.49 -31.47 17.27
CA ALA A 37 33.25 -30.45 16.51
C ALA A 37 32.72 -30.36 15.07
N GLU A 38 32.42 -31.48 14.41
CA GLU A 38 31.84 -31.50 13.06
C GLU A 38 30.50 -30.80 13.00
N ASP A 39 29.65 -30.98 13.98
CA ASP A 39 28.33 -30.26 14.06
C ASP A 39 28.47 -28.82 14.49
N TYR A 40 29.45 -28.49 15.36
CA TYR A 40 29.58 -27.14 15.94
C TYR A 40 30.31 -26.13 15.05
N GLU A 41 31.36 -26.54 14.34
CA GLU A 41 32.14 -25.61 13.50
C GLU A 41 31.32 -24.90 12.42
N PRO A 42 30.41 -25.57 11.69
CA PRO A 42 29.52 -24.89 10.75
C PRO A 42 28.59 -23.88 11.43
N ILE A 43 28.08 -24.19 12.63
CA ILE A 43 27.23 -23.27 13.41
C ILE A 43 28.02 -22.04 13.85
N LYS A 44 29.25 -22.26 14.37
CA LYS A 44 30.15 -21.16 14.75
C LYS A 44 30.47 -20.28 13.55
N ALA A 45 30.82 -20.85 12.41
CA ALA A 45 31.10 -20.12 11.17
C ALA A 45 29.88 -19.32 10.69
N PHE A 46 28.69 -19.87 10.83
CA PHE A 46 27.44 -19.18 10.49
C PHE A 46 27.24 -17.90 11.31
N PHE A 47 27.44 -17.95 12.62
CA PHE A 47 27.24 -16.80 13.50
C PHE A 47 28.44 -15.82 13.52
N ALA A 48 29.66 -16.31 13.31
CA ALA A 48 30.86 -15.48 13.36
C ALA A 48 31.19 -14.78 12.03
N GLY A 49 30.61 -15.24 10.91
CA GLY A 49 30.88 -14.75 9.57
C GLY A 49 29.70 -14.01 8.94
N GLU A 50 29.78 -13.82 7.62
CA GLU A 50 28.74 -13.15 6.83
C GLU A 50 27.52 -14.03 6.53
N GLN A 51 27.59 -15.33 6.82
CA GLN A 51 26.55 -16.29 6.46
C GLN A 51 25.19 -15.96 7.08
N LEU A 52 25.18 -15.49 8.33
CA LEU A 52 23.94 -15.05 8.98
C LEU A 52 23.29 -13.89 8.21
N THR A 53 24.10 -12.91 7.81
CA THR A 53 23.60 -11.75 7.04
C THR A 53 23.06 -12.16 5.68
N ILE A 54 23.76 -13.07 4.98
CA ILE A 54 23.31 -13.61 3.69
C ILE A 54 21.98 -14.34 3.84
N PHE A 55 21.86 -15.18 4.87
CA PHE A 55 20.67 -15.96 5.17
C PHE A 55 19.48 -15.06 5.50
N THR A 56 19.67 -14.04 6.37
CA THR A 56 18.63 -13.08 6.75
C THR A 56 18.14 -12.29 5.54
N ARG A 57 19.05 -11.81 4.68
CA ARG A 57 18.69 -11.12 3.44
C ARG A 57 17.88 -12.00 2.48
N ALA A 58 18.15 -13.30 2.43
CA ALA A 58 17.36 -14.23 1.64
C ALA A 58 15.93 -14.39 2.20
N LEU A 59 15.78 -14.45 3.53
CA LEU A 59 14.47 -14.46 4.19
C LEU A 59 13.66 -13.18 3.90
N ASP A 60 14.30 -12.02 3.97
CA ASP A 60 13.65 -10.74 3.65
C ASP A 60 13.10 -10.71 2.21
N MET A 61 13.87 -11.24 1.26
CA MET A 61 13.43 -11.33 -0.14
C MET A 61 12.27 -12.30 -0.34
N LEU A 62 12.30 -13.43 0.36
CA LEU A 62 11.19 -14.39 0.33
C LEU A 62 9.92 -13.76 0.92
N ALA A 63 10.03 -12.95 1.98
CA ALA A 63 8.93 -12.21 2.55
C ALA A 63 8.36 -11.18 1.55
N ILE A 64 9.20 -10.39 0.89
CA ILE A 64 8.79 -9.44 -0.16
C ILE A 64 8.04 -10.16 -1.30
N TYR A 65 8.54 -11.32 -1.71
CA TYR A 65 7.85 -12.14 -2.71
C TYR A 65 6.50 -12.65 -2.21
N ASP A 66 6.43 -13.18 -0.98
CA ASP A 66 5.19 -13.70 -0.40
C ASP A 66 4.09 -12.65 -0.30
N ASP A 67 4.43 -11.42 0.04
CA ASP A 67 3.51 -10.28 0.06
C ASP A 67 2.98 -9.91 -1.33
N SER A 68 3.77 -10.17 -2.36
CA SER A 68 3.49 -9.75 -3.74
C SER A 68 3.04 -10.88 -4.68
N LYS A 69 3.13 -12.13 -4.26
CA LYS A 69 2.94 -13.33 -5.12
C LYS A 69 1.59 -13.41 -5.83
N THR A 70 0.54 -12.84 -5.26
CA THR A 70 -0.80 -12.80 -5.88
C THR A 70 -0.86 -11.89 -7.10
N TYR A 71 0.11 -10.98 -7.23
CA TYR A 71 0.19 -10.00 -8.29
C TYR A 71 1.30 -10.30 -9.30
N ILE A 72 2.18 -11.27 -9.00
CA ILE A 72 3.33 -11.62 -9.83
C ILE A 72 3.07 -12.98 -10.48
N VAL A 73 3.08 -13.00 -11.82
CA VAL A 73 3.05 -14.23 -12.61
C VAL A 73 4.33 -14.29 -13.43
N ASN A 74 5.38 -14.92 -12.88
CA ASN A 74 6.67 -15.05 -13.54
C ASN A 74 7.34 -16.38 -13.15
N ALA A 75 7.39 -17.32 -14.11
CA ALA A 75 7.91 -18.67 -13.87
C ALA A 75 9.40 -18.69 -13.50
N GLU A 76 10.22 -17.77 -14.05
CA GLU A 76 11.64 -17.66 -13.72
C GLU A 76 11.83 -17.22 -12.27
N LEU A 77 11.07 -16.24 -11.83
CA LEU A 77 11.12 -15.76 -10.44
C LEU A 77 10.62 -16.85 -9.47
N GLU A 78 9.56 -17.59 -9.83
CA GLU A 78 9.05 -18.71 -9.04
C GLU A 78 10.09 -19.82 -8.86
N ASP A 79 10.84 -20.16 -9.91
CA ASP A 79 11.92 -21.14 -9.83
C ASP A 79 13.06 -20.67 -8.91
N ILE A 80 13.49 -19.41 -9.04
CA ILE A 80 14.50 -18.81 -8.14
C ILE A 80 14.04 -18.85 -6.68
N VAL A 81 12.79 -18.49 -6.42
CA VAL A 81 12.18 -18.52 -5.08
C VAL A 81 12.12 -19.95 -4.54
N ALA A 82 11.77 -20.93 -5.38
CA ALA A 82 11.76 -22.34 -4.98
C ALA A 82 13.17 -22.84 -4.58
N GLN A 83 14.19 -22.45 -5.34
CA GLN A 83 15.59 -22.76 -5.02
C GLN A 83 16.03 -22.09 -3.71
N MET A 84 15.71 -20.81 -3.49
CA MET A 84 16.01 -20.12 -2.23
C MET A 84 15.33 -20.81 -1.04
N ARG A 85 14.03 -21.13 -1.16
CA ARG A 85 13.28 -21.83 -0.12
C ARG A 85 13.85 -23.22 0.18
N SER A 86 14.28 -23.93 -0.85
CA SER A 86 14.91 -25.24 -0.68
C SER A 86 16.20 -25.17 0.15
N ILE A 87 16.98 -24.09 0.07
CA ILE A 87 18.17 -23.88 0.88
C ILE A 87 17.79 -23.44 2.30
N VAL A 88 16.94 -22.44 2.42
CA VAL A 88 16.55 -21.86 3.72
C VAL A 88 15.77 -22.85 4.60
N GLY A 89 15.01 -23.76 3.99
CA GLY A 89 14.22 -24.77 4.68
C GLY A 89 15.01 -26.02 5.13
N GLN A 90 16.32 -26.10 4.84
CA GLN A 90 17.16 -27.22 5.30
C GLN A 90 17.42 -27.13 6.79
N GLU A 91 17.45 -28.28 7.47
CA GLU A 91 17.82 -28.35 8.89
C GLU A 91 19.28 -27.88 9.12
N LYS A 92 20.18 -28.15 8.17
CA LYS A 92 21.60 -27.75 8.19
C LYS A 92 21.95 -27.03 6.86
N PRO A 93 21.61 -25.75 6.70
CA PRO A 93 21.74 -25.05 5.41
C PRO A 93 23.18 -24.60 5.09
N TYR A 94 24.11 -24.70 6.04
CA TYR A 94 25.43 -24.06 6.04
C TYR A 94 26.24 -24.26 4.75
N ALA A 95 26.24 -25.45 4.19
CA ALA A 95 26.96 -25.77 2.94
C ALA A 95 26.35 -25.08 1.71
N ASN A 96 25.07 -24.77 1.74
CA ASN A 96 24.33 -24.20 0.61
C ASN A 96 24.12 -22.68 0.70
N ILE A 97 24.34 -22.07 1.87
CA ILE A 97 24.24 -20.61 2.08
C ILE A 97 25.11 -19.82 1.07
N PRO A 98 26.34 -20.24 0.70
CA PRO A 98 27.16 -19.54 -0.30
C PRO A 98 26.54 -19.41 -1.70
N ARG A 99 25.48 -20.16 -2.00
CA ARG A 99 24.71 -20.07 -3.27
C ARG A 99 23.63 -18.96 -3.23
N LEU A 100 23.22 -18.53 -2.05
CA LEU A 100 22.16 -17.52 -1.88
C LEU A 100 22.51 -16.17 -2.50
N PRO A 101 23.75 -15.64 -2.47
CA PRO A 101 24.10 -14.39 -3.13
C PRO A 101 23.81 -14.40 -4.63
N GLU A 102 24.15 -15.47 -5.36
CA GLU A 102 23.86 -15.59 -6.80
C GLU A 102 22.34 -15.65 -7.07
N LEU A 103 21.60 -16.44 -6.27
CA LEU A 103 20.15 -16.51 -6.37
C LEU A 103 19.48 -15.14 -6.06
N ARG A 104 20.05 -14.41 -5.11
CA ARG A 104 19.63 -13.04 -4.78
C ARG A 104 19.79 -12.09 -5.96
N GLU A 105 20.91 -12.13 -6.64
CA GLU A 105 21.16 -11.27 -7.83
C GLU A 105 20.16 -11.59 -8.94
N LYS A 106 19.92 -12.87 -9.19
CA LYS A 106 18.91 -13.33 -10.16
C LYS A 106 17.51 -12.85 -9.76
N PHE A 107 17.14 -13.03 -8.48
CA PHE A 107 15.87 -12.55 -7.94
C PHE A 107 15.72 -11.06 -8.17
N MET A 108 16.70 -10.25 -7.77
CA MET A 108 16.65 -8.80 -7.92
C MET A 108 16.55 -8.37 -9.39
N SER A 109 17.28 -9.03 -10.28
CA SER A 109 17.21 -8.75 -11.71
C SER A 109 15.83 -8.99 -12.31
N CYS A 110 15.15 -10.08 -11.91
CA CYS A 110 13.79 -10.38 -12.34
C CYS A 110 12.76 -9.45 -11.65
N TYR A 111 12.88 -9.29 -10.34
CA TYR A 111 11.92 -8.53 -9.53
C TYR A 111 11.89 -7.03 -9.91
N VAL A 112 13.05 -6.42 -10.15
CA VAL A 112 13.14 -5.02 -10.59
C VAL A 112 12.43 -4.80 -11.93
N LYS A 113 12.57 -5.73 -12.88
CA LYS A 113 11.85 -5.65 -14.16
C LYS A 113 10.34 -5.70 -13.97
N ILE A 114 9.87 -6.63 -13.10
CA ILE A 114 8.44 -6.75 -12.77
C ILE A 114 7.96 -5.46 -12.09
N LEU A 115 8.71 -4.95 -11.12
CA LEU A 115 8.37 -3.71 -10.42
C LEU A 115 8.27 -2.53 -11.40
N GLN A 116 9.18 -2.40 -12.36
CA GLN A 116 9.13 -1.38 -13.39
C GLN A 116 7.91 -1.52 -14.32
N GLN A 117 7.57 -2.76 -14.70
CA GLN A 117 6.37 -3.04 -15.50
C GLN A 117 5.08 -2.68 -14.74
N GLU A 118 4.99 -3.02 -13.47
CA GLU A 118 3.83 -2.73 -12.62
C GLU A 118 3.76 -1.25 -12.21
N SER A 119 4.89 -0.53 -12.15
CA SER A 119 4.92 0.89 -11.78
C SER A 119 4.33 1.80 -12.86
N ALA A 120 4.54 1.47 -14.13
CA ALA A 120 4.08 2.31 -15.23
C ALA A 120 2.56 2.58 -15.21
N PRO A 121 1.67 1.57 -15.12
CA PRO A 121 0.22 1.80 -15.05
C PRO A 121 -0.22 2.51 -13.77
N VAL A 122 0.49 2.31 -12.64
CA VAL A 122 0.20 3.02 -11.39
C VAL A 122 0.53 4.50 -11.51
N LEU A 123 1.71 4.84 -12.04
CA LEU A 123 2.11 6.23 -12.27
C LEU A 123 1.19 6.93 -13.27
N ASP A 124 0.78 6.24 -14.34
CA ASP A 124 -0.20 6.76 -15.29
C ASP A 124 -1.56 7.05 -14.62
N SER A 125 -2.04 6.14 -13.78
CA SER A 125 -3.28 6.34 -12.99
C SER A 125 -3.19 7.56 -12.05
N ILE A 126 -2.04 7.77 -11.39
CA ILE A 126 -1.80 8.94 -10.54
C ILE A 126 -1.83 10.23 -11.38
N ASP A 127 -1.18 10.21 -12.54
CA ASP A 127 -1.14 11.37 -13.44
C ASP A 127 -2.51 11.69 -14.04
N GLN A 128 -3.33 10.69 -14.37
CA GLN A 128 -4.71 10.86 -14.80
C GLN A 128 -5.58 11.47 -13.70
N ALA A 129 -5.49 10.95 -12.47
CA ALA A 129 -6.20 11.48 -11.32
C ALA A 129 -5.83 12.95 -11.05
N ARG A 130 -4.53 13.27 -11.10
CA ARG A 130 -4.02 14.64 -10.99
C ARG A 130 -4.58 15.55 -12.09
N SER A 131 -4.48 15.09 -13.34
CA SER A 131 -4.91 15.87 -14.52
C SER A 131 -6.40 16.20 -14.43
N ARG A 132 -7.22 15.23 -14.02
CA ARG A 132 -8.66 15.44 -13.83
C ARG A 132 -8.97 16.52 -12.77
N VAL A 133 -8.27 16.49 -11.63
CA VAL A 133 -8.45 17.50 -10.58
C VAL A 133 -8.01 18.88 -11.06
N LEU A 134 -6.87 18.99 -11.74
CA LEU A 134 -6.36 20.25 -12.24
C LEU A 134 -7.22 20.82 -13.38
N GLU A 135 -7.81 19.97 -14.21
CA GLU A 135 -8.77 20.37 -15.25
C GLU A 135 -9.99 21.03 -14.61
N VAL A 136 -10.64 20.36 -13.65
CA VAL A 136 -11.79 20.93 -12.94
C VAL A 136 -11.40 22.21 -12.20
N LEU A 137 -10.26 22.21 -11.51
CA LEU A 137 -9.77 23.38 -10.78
C LEU A 137 -9.52 24.58 -11.71
N SER A 138 -9.07 24.34 -12.95
CA SER A 138 -8.79 25.42 -13.91
C SER A 138 -10.03 26.27 -14.25
N THR A 139 -11.22 25.72 -14.07
CA THR A 139 -12.49 26.43 -14.28
C THR A 139 -12.96 27.24 -13.08
N LYS A 140 -12.24 27.15 -11.92
CA LYS A 140 -12.65 27.78 -10.66
C LYS A 140 -11.95 29.10 -10.42
N GLU A 141 -12.64 30.04 -9.76
CA GLU A 141 -12.10 31.35 -9.45
C GLU A 141 -10.91 31.32 -8.48
N TYR A 142 -10.84 30.30 -7.65
CA TYR A 142 -9.76 30.06 -6.66
C TYR A 142 -8.63 29.19 -7.19
N ASN A 143 -8.55 28.98 -8.52
CA ASN A 143 -7.54 28.13 -9.15
C ASN A 143 -6.11 28.47 -8.70
N GLU A 144 -5.69 29.72 -8.83
CA GLU A 144 -4.32 30.14 -8.49
C GLU A 144 -3.96 29.88 -7.02
N GLN A 145 -4.93 30.01 -6.12
CA GLN A 145 -4.71 29.83 -4.68
C GLN A 145 -4.56 28.35 -4.30
N LYS A 146 -5.21 27.44 -5.01
CA LYS A 146 -5.28 26.00 -4.67
C LYS A 146 -4.35 25.12 -5.51
N ARG A 147 -3.94 25.58 -6.69
CA ARG A 147 -3.21 24.80 -7.68
C ARG A 147 -1.95 24.16 -7.13
N ASP A 148 -1.08 24.94 -6.49
CA ASP A 148 0.20 24.45 -5.99
C ASP A 148 0.02 23.44 -4.85
N SER A 149 -0.96 23.67 -3.97
CA SER A 149 -1.25 22.76 -2.87
C SER A 149 -1.79 21.42 -3.39
N TYR A 150 -2.72 21.43 -4.35
CA TYR A 150 -3.26 20.21 -4.95
C TYR A 150 -2.20 19.45 -5.76
N PHE A 151 -1.37 20.16 -6.51
CA PHE A 151 -0.26 19.57 -7.25
C PHE A 151 0.73 18.88 -6.30
N THR A 152 1.07 19.51 -5.17
CA THR A 152 2.00 18.95 -4.18
C THR A 152 1.47 17.65 -3.58
N LEU A 153 0.17 17.56 -3.27
CA LEU A 153 -0.41 16.31 -2.74
C LEU A 153 -0.27 15.14 -3.70
N PHE A 154 -0.50 15.34 -5.00
CA PHE A 154 -0.30 14.29 -6.01
C PHE A 154 1.18 13.96 -6.22
N ARG A 155 2.07 14.96 -6.14
CA ARG A 155 3.51 14.75 -6.24
C ARG A 155 4.00 13.85 -5.10
N GLU A 156 3.55 14.04 -3.87
CA GLU A 156 3.91 13.19 -2.73
C GLU A 156 3.49 11.73 -2.94
N ILE A 157 2.29 11.50 -3.49
CA ILE A 157 1.82 10.15 -3.83
C ILE A 157 2.69 9.54 -4.94
N ARG A 158 3.00 10.32 -5.98
CA ARG A 158 3.83 9.90 -7.09
C ARG A 158 5.25 9.56 -6.64
N ASP A 159 5.89 10.45 -5.88
CA ASP A 159 7.23 10.23 -5.32
C ASP A 159 7.27 8.96 -4.46
N GLY A 160 6.22 8.72 -3.65
CA GLY A 160 6.07 7.48 -2.88
C GLY A 160 5.96 6.24 -3.77
N ALA A 161 5.26 6.31 -4.89
CA ALA A 161 5.13 5.21 -5.84
C ALA A 161 6.45 4.94 -6.58
N GLU A 162 7.18 5.97 -7.02
CA GLU A 162 8.46 5.86 -7.70
C GLU A 162 9.56 5.23 -6.83
N HIS A 163 9.52 5.45 -5.51
CA HIS A 163 10.47 4.88 -4.56
C HIS A 163 9.97 3.58 -3.90
N CYS A 164 8.81 3.08 -4.32
CA CYS A 164 8.26 1.84 -3.78
C CYS A 164 9.03 0.63 -4.31
N ASN A 165 9.42 -0.28 -3.41
CA ASN A 165 10.16 -1.49 -3.72
C ASN A 165 9.34 -2.79 -3.58
N ASN A 166 8.03 -2.67 -3.38
CA ASN A 166 7.11 -3.80 -3.19
C ASN A 166 5.89 -3.64 -4.10
N VAL A 167 5.61 -4.65 -4.94
CA VAL A 167 4.51 -4.64 -5.92
C VAL A 167 3.15 -4.51 -5.25
N SER A 168 2.93 -5.18 -4.12
CA SER A 168 1.67 -5.09 -3.37
C SER A 168 1.41 -3.67 -2.85
N SER A 169 2.44 -3.06 -2.25
CA SER A 169 2.37 -1.68 -1.76
C SER A 169 2.22 -0.66 -2.89
N LEU A 170 2.89 -0.91 -4.04
CA LEU A 170 2.85 -0.04 -5.21
C LEU A 170 1.42 0.18 -5.71
N ARG A 171 0.63 -0.89 -5.80
CA ARG A 171 -0.76 -0.81 -6.27
C ARG A 171 -1.65 0.08 -5.38
N SER A 172 -1.36 0.13 -4.08
CA SER A 172 -2.09 0.98 -3.15
C SER A 172 -1.98 2.49 -3.46
N PHE A 173 -0.95 2.91 -4.22
CA PHE A 173 -0.79 4.32 -4.59
C PHE A 173 -1.80 4.77 -5.64
N ALA A 174 -2.25 3.89 -6.53
CA ALA A 174 -3.35 4.20 -7.45
C ALA A 174 -4.65 4.45 -6.67
N ASP A 175 -4.96 3.59 -5.68
CA ASP A 175 -6.15 3.77 -4.83
C ASP A 175 -6.06 5.07 -3.99
N LYS A 176 -4.87 5.41 -3.49
CA LYS A 176 -4.63 6.67 -2.78
C LYS A 176 -4.85 7.89 -3.69
N ALA A 177 -4.42 7.83 -4.94
CA ALA A 177 -4.61 8.90 -5.90
C ALA A 177 -6.09 9.07 -6.28
N ASP A 178 -6.82 7.97 -6.49
CA ASP A 178 -8.26 8.00 -6.73
C ASP A 178 -9.04 8.57 -5.53
N ALA A 179 -8.68 8.15 -4.30
CA ALA A 179 -9.27 8.69 -3.08
C ALA A 179 -8.99 10.20 -2.92
N LEU A 180 -7.75 10.61 -3.21
CA LEU A 180 -7.38 12.02 -3.19
C LEU A 180 -8.17 12.83 -4.23
N LYS A 181 -8.28 12.31 -5.48
CA LYS A 181 -9.09 12.92 -6.54
C LYS A 181 -10.51 13.22 -6.04
N LEU A 182 -11.20 12.20 -5.52
CA LEU A 182 -12.57 12.36 -5.02
C LEU A 182 -12.67 13.37 -3.89
N ARG A 183 -11.73 13.33 -2.95
CA ARG A 183 -11.69 14.28 -1.84
C ARG A 183 -11.56 15.71 -2.33
N LEU A 184 -10.67 15.97 -3.28
CA LEU A 184 -10.43 17.31 -3.81
C LEU A 184 -11.59 17.81 -4.68
N LEU A 185 -12.22 16.95 -5.47
CA LEU A 185 -13.43 17.30 -6.22
C LEU A 185 -14.57 17.67 -5.26
N ASN A 186 -14.80 16.91 -4.20
CA ASN A 186 -15.79 17.23 -3.17
C ASN A 186 -15.46 18.53 -2.42
N GLU A 187 -14.18 18.80 -2.15
CA GLU A 187 -13.73 20.08 -1.56
C GLU A 187 -14.07 21.25 -2.48
N MET A 188 -13.82 21.12 -3.78
CA MET A 188 -14.14 22.15 -4.77
C MET A 188 -15.65 22.42 -4.83
N ASP A 189 -16.48 21.37 -4.87
CA ASP A 189 -17.94 21.53 -4.85
C ASP A 189 -18.44 22.21 -3.57
N ALA A 190 -17.85 21.89 -2.42
CA ALA A 190 -18.18 22.55 -1.16
C ALA A 190 -17.80 24.03 -1.16
N LEU A 191 -16.64 24.38 -1.74
CA LEU A 191 -16.20 25.77 -1.89
C LEU A 191 -17.12 26.54 -2.84
N ASP A 192 -17.49 25.97 -3.98
CA ASP A 192 -18.42 26.59 -4.93
C ASP A 192 -19.78 26.87 -4.29
N ASN A 193 -20.33 25.89 -3.56
CA ASN A 193 -21.58 26.06 -2.83
C ASN A 193 -21.49 27.20 -1.79
N LYS A 194 -20.36 27.28 -1.07
CA LYS A 194 -20.14 28.37 -0.10
C LYS A 194 -20.06 29.74 -0.78
N LEU A 195 -19.34 29.82 -1.89
CA LEU A 195 -19.24 31.08 -2.66
C LEU A 195 -20.60 31.52 -3.23
N ALA A 196 -21.38 30.55 -3.75
CA ALA A 196 -22.71 30.82 -4.26
C ALA A 196 -23.66 31.33 -3.15
N GLN A 197 -23.60 30.72 -1.95
CA GLN A 197 -24.38 31.24 -0.79
C GLN A 197 -23.96 32.63 -0.36
N GLN A 198 -22.65 32.90 -0.31
CA GLN A 198 -22.15 34.26 0.03
C GLN A 198 -22.63 35.32 -0.96
N ARG A 199 -22.55 35.01 -2.27
CA ARG A 199 -23.05 35.93 -3.32
C ARG A 199 -24.55 36.17 -3.22
N ALA A 200 -25.32 35.14 -3.01
CA ALA A 200 -26.77 35.24 -2.82
C ALA A 200 -27.14 36.11 -1.58
N ALA A 201 -26.42 35.93 -0.49
CA ALA A 201 -26.63 36.71 0.73
C ALA A 201 -26.23 38.18 0.54
N GLU A 202 -25.12 38.45 -0.16
CA GLU A 202 -24.65 39.80 -0.47
C GLU A 202 -25.62 40.54 -1.43
N GLU A 203 -26.09 39.83 -2.46
CA GLU A 203 -27.10 40.39 -3.38
C GLU A 203 -28.42 40.70 -2.67
N ALA A 204 -28.90 39.81 -1.79
CA ALA A 204 -30.08 40.04 -0.96
C ALA A 204 -29.91 41.29 -0.06
N ARG A 205 -28.73 41.42 0.57
CA ARG A 205 -28.40 42.57 1.40
C ARG A 205 -28.38 43.86 0.57
N ARG A 206 -27.76 43.84 -0.61
CA ARG A 206 -27.74 45.00 -1.52
C ARG A 206 -29.14 45.43 -1.93
N LYS A 207 -30.00 44.47 -2.32
CA LYS A 207 -31.40 44.77 -2.69
C LYS A 207 -32.17 45.33 -1.52
N ALA A 208 -31.98 44.82 -0.30
CA ALA A 208 -32.60 45.39 0.91
C ALA A 208 -32.11 46.80 1.24
N GLU A 209 -30.85 47.12 1.01
CA GLU A 209 -30.31 48.47 1.19
C GLU A 209 -30.84 49.45 0.11
N GLU A 210 -30.95 49.01 -1.14
CA GLU A 210 -31.52 49.81 -2.23
C GLU A 210 -33.02 50.11 -1.99
N ALA A 211 -33.80 49.10 -1.53
CA ALA A 211 -35.20 49.30 -1.15
C ALA A 211 -35.36 50.30 -0.02
N LYS A 212 -34.49 50.29 0.98
CA LYS A 212 -34.48 51.27 2.07
C LYS A 212 -34.12 52.71 1.59
N ARG A 213 -33.29 52.85 0.57
CA ARG A 213 -32.90 54.13 0.01
C ARG A 213 -33.97 54.74 -0.91
N SER A 214 -34.76 53.90 -1.60
CA SER A 214 -35.79 54.35 -2.54
C SER A 214 -37.10 54.78 -1.89
N GLY A 215 -37.23 54.70 -0.55
CA GLY A 215 -38.32 55.37 0.21
C GLY A 215 -39.73 54.90 -0.09
N THR A 216 -39.90 53.73 -0.70
CA THR A 216 -41.23 53.18 -0.99
C THR A 216 -41.74 52.38 0.19
N SER A 217 -42.46 53.07 1.11
CA SER A 217 -43.32 52.44 2.10
C SER A 217 -44.48 51.79 1.36
N THR A 218 -44.43 50.50 1.13
CA THR A 218 -45.59 49.73 0.87
C THR A 218 -45.71 48.67 1.99
N ASP A 219 -46.76 48.78 2.77
CA ASP A 219 -47.25 47.78 3.73
C ASP A 219 -47.69 46.54 2.94
N GLU A 220 -46.78 45.76 2.44
CA GLU A 220 -47.03 44.39 2.00
C GLU A 220 -46.11 43.47 2.76
N VAL A 221 -46.74 42.48 3.43
CA VAL A 221 -46.14 41.40 4.19
C VAL A 221 -44.94 40.83 3.39
N GLU A 222 -43.74 41.14 3.84
CA GLU A 222 -42.48 40.65 3.28
C GLU A 222 -42.42 39.16 3.50
N VAL A 223 -42.92 38.39 2.52
CA VAL A 223 -42.60 36.94 2.43
C VAL A 223 -41.10 36.88 2.13
N ALA A 224 -40.30 36.58 3.15
CA ALA A 224 -38.88 36.35 2.99
C ALA A 224 -38.69 35.38 1.81
N PRO A 225 -37.81 35.70 0.83
CA PRO A 225 -37.60 34.80 -0.30
C PRO A 225 -37.18 33.45 0.25
N ALA A 226 -37.92 32.41 -0.16
CA ALA A 226 -37.62 31.05 0.25
C ALA A 226 -36.14 30.78 -0.01
N PRO A 227 -35.40 30.20 0.95
CA PRO A 227 -33.98 29.90 0.78
C PRO A 227 -33.82 29.10 -0.50
N VAL A 228 -33.01 29.57 -1.43
CA VAL A 228 -32.69 28.84 -2.65
C VAL A 228 -32.06 27.53 -2.17
N LYS A 229 -32.76 26.41 -2.32
CA LYS A 229 -32.23 25.09 -2.01
C LYS A 229 -31.13 24.75 -3.01
N ILE A 230 -29.89 25.02 -2.63
CA ILE A 230 -28.72 24.65 -3.42
C ILE A 230 -28.49 23.16 -3.17
N ARG A 231 -28.69 22.33 -4.20
CA ARG A 231 -28.41 20.89 -4.12
C ARG A 231 -26.92 20.68 -3.92
N LYS A 232 -26.57 19.82 -2.98
CA LYS A 232 -25.17 19.44 -2.71
C LYS A 232 -24.69 18.44 -3.75
N THR A 233 -23.58 18.73 -4.43
CA THR A 233 -22.95 17.77 -5.33
C THR A 233 -22.06 16.82 -4.54
N LYS A 234 -22.11 15.53 -4.86
CA LYS A 234 -21.27 14.49 -4.26
C LYS A 234 -20.63 13.68 -5.37
N ASN A 235 -19.30 13.67 -5.40
CA ASN A 235 -18.53 12.86 -6.36
C ASN A 235 -18.28 11.48 -5.77
N VAL A 236 -18.57 10.43 -6.52
CA VAL A 236 -18.45 9.02 -6.11
C VAL A 236 -17.74 8.24 -7.20
N SER A 237 -16.78 7.41 -6.83
CA SER A 237 -16.12 6.51 -7.80
C SER A 237 -16.79 5.15 -7.80
N ILE A 238 -17.04 4.61 -8.99
CA ILE A 238 -17.56 3.25 -9.18
C ILE A 238 -16.63 2.22 -8.53
N LYS A 239 -15.32 2.40 -8.66
CA LYS A 239 -14.30 1.50 -8.08
C LYS A 239 -14.42 1.37 -6.56
N MET A 240 -14.78 2.46 -5.86
CA MET A 240 -14.91 2.47 -4.39
C MET A 240 -16.28 1.99 -3.90
N MET A 241 -17.30 2.04 -4.75
CA MET A 241 -18.68 1.70 -4.36
C MET A 241 -18.91 0.20 -4.23
N THR A 242 -18.19 -0.61 -4.96
CA THR A 242 -18.40 -2.07 -4.99
C THR A 242 -17.65 -2.81 -3.90
N GLY A 243 -16.81 -2.14 -3.10
CA GLY A 243 -16.02 -2.75 -2.02
C GLY A 243 -15.00 -3.80 -2.47
N THR A 244 -14.94 -4.09 -3.75
CA THR A 244 -14.05 -5.07 -4.38
C THR A 244 -13.33 -4.43 -5.56
N SER A 245 -12.02 -4.62 -5.64
CA SER A 245 -11.18 -4.08 -6.71
C SER A 245 -11.41 -4.73 -8.08
N SER A 246 -12.09 -5.88 -8.11
CA SER A 246 -12.45 -6.57 -9.36
C SER A 246 -13.66 -7.48 -9.16
N TRP A 247 -14.51 -7.56 -10.18
CA TRP A 247 -15.62 -8.51 -10.26
C TRP A 247 -15.35 -9.52 -11.36
N ARG A 248 -15.45 -10.81 -11.04
CA ARG A 248 -15.42 -11.88 -12.01
C ARG A 248 -16.85 -12.22 -12.41
N LEU A 249 -17.24 -11.87 -13.63
CA LEU A 249 -18.57 -12.09 -14.17
C LEU A 249 -18.54 -13.33 -15.07
N GLU A 250 -19.09 -14.44 -14.61
CA GLU A 250 -19.11 -15.72 -15.34
C GLU A 250 -20.52 -16.05 -15.88
N SER A 251 -21.54 -15.42 -15.32
CA SER A 251 -22.94 -15.67 -15.68
C SER A 251 -23.78 -14.39 -15.75
N LYS A 252 -24.95 -14.47 -16.40
CA LYS A 252 -25.94 -13.37 -16.37
C LYS A 252 -26.37 -13.02 -14.94
N ALA A 253 -26.45 -14.02 -14.05
CA ALA A 253 -26.79 -13.79 -12.65
C ALA A 253 -25.72 -12.97 -11.91
N ASP A 254 -24.45 -13.06 -12.30
CA ASP A 254 -23.39 -12.24 -11.72
C ASP A 254 -23.49 -10.79 -12.20
N ILE A 255 -23.87 -10.59 -13.47
CA ILE A 255 -24.14 -9.25 -14.01
C ILE A 255 -25.31 -8.61 -13.27
N ASP A 256 -26.41 -9.35 -13.06
CA ASP A 256 -27.58 -8.84 -12.35
C ASP A 256 -27.25 -8.47 -10.90
N LYS A 257 -26.44 -9.28 -10.20
CA LYS A 257 -25.96 -8.97 -8.85
C LYS A 257 -25.07 -7.73 -8.82
N TYR A 258 -24.16 -7.60 -9.78
CA TYR A 258 -23.28 -6.44 -9.90
C TYR A 258 -24.09 -5.15 -10.11
N ILE A 259 -25.04 -5.17 -11.05
CA ILE A 259 -25.90 -4.02 -11.33
C ILE A 259 -26.80 -3.69 -10.14
N ALA A 260 -27.35 -4.69 -9.46
CA ALA A 260 -28.18 -4.48 -8.27
C ALA A 260 -27.38 -3.82 -7.14
N GLY A 261 -26.18 -4.29 -6.85
CA GLY A 261 -25.30 -3.71 -5.85
C GLY A 261 -24.88 -2.28 -6.18
N LEU A 262 -24.53 -2.02 -7.46
CA LEU A 262 -24.21 -0.68 -7.94
C LEU A 262 -25.40 0.28 -7.79
N ARG A 263 -26.58 -0.17 -8.17
CA ARG A 263 -27.82 0.58 -8.06
C ARG A 263 -28.15 0.93 -6.60
N GLU A 264 -28.12 -0.06 -5.72
CA GLU A 264 -28.39 0.14 -4.27
C GLU A 264 -27.43 1.18 -3.67
N THR A 265 -26.15 1.10 -4.03
CA THR A 265 -25.14 2.03 -3.55
C THR A 265 -25.36 3.45 -4.07
N LEU A 266 -25.75 3.61 -5.35
CA LEU A 266 -26.07 4.92 -5.94
C LEU A 266 -27.36 5.49 -5.35
N GLU A 267 -28.40 4.69 -5.18
CA GLU A 267 -29.65 5.10 -4.56
C GLU A 267 -29.46 5.55 -3.11
N ALA A 268 -28.57 4.90 -2.34
CA ALA A 268 -28.22 5.31 -0.98
C ALA A 268 -27.49 6.67 -0.90
N GLN A 269 -26.83 7.09 -1.99
CA GLN A 269 -26.15 8.39 -2.06
C GLN A 269 -27.03 9.52 -2.61
N LEU A 270 -28.09 9.16 -3.36
CA LEU A 270 -29.00 10.10 -4.01
C LEU A 270 -30.13 10.47 -3.05
N THR A 271 -30.17 11.74 -2.62
CA THR A 271 -31.28 12.29 -1.84
C THR A 271 -31.93 13.45 -2.59
N GLU A 272 -33.10 13.93 -2.16
CA GLU A 272 -33.77 15.07 -2.81
C GLU A 272 -32.92 16.33 -2.94
N ASP A 273 -31.96 16.50 -2.01
CA ASP A 273 -31.05 17.66 -1.97
C ASP A 273 -29.63 17.36 -2.46
N THR A 274 -29.40 16.16 -3.07
CA THR A 274 -28.07 15.77 -3.56
C THR A 274 -28.06 15.51 -5.07
N ILE A 275 -26.98 15.93 -5.72
CA ILE A 275 -26.60 15.52 -7.08
C ILE A 275 -25.41 14.59 -6.95
N VAL A 276 -25.47 13.40 -7.54
CA VAL A 276 -24.36 12.43 -7.51
C VAL A 276 -23.66 12.46 -8.86
N ASN A 277 -22.39 12.86 -8.85
CA ASN A 277 -21.49 12.72 -10.00
C ASN A 277 -20.75 11.39 -9.88
N VAL A 278 -20.80 10.59 -10.92
CA VAL A 278 -20.12 9.30 -10.97
C VAL A 278 -18.81 9.44 -11.72
N GLU A 279 -17.70 9.23 -11.02
CA GLU A 279 -16.35 9.23 -11.59
C GLU A 279 -15.91 7.78 -11.89
N PHE A 280 -15.28 7.57 -13.05
CA PHE A 280 -14.82 6.28 -13.57
C PHE A 280 -13.34 6.06 -13.33
#